data_2800d50918892d6c943628f96dfd0724
#
_entry.id   2800d50918892d6c943628f96dfd0724
#
_cell.length_a   1.000
_cell.length_b   1.000
_cell.length_c   1.000
_cell.angle_alpha   90.00
_cell.angle_beta   90.00
_cell.angle_gamma   90.00
#
_symmetry.space_group_name_H-M   'P 1'
#
loop_
_entity.id
_entity.type
_entity.pdbx_description
1 polymer ?
#
loop_
_entity_poly.entity_id
_entity_poly.type
_entity_poly.pdbx_seq_one_letter_code
_entity_poly.pdbx_strand_id
1 'polypeptide(L)'
;MTVVADKTLHTRRWTDLPERGTPAMLRLIHWTATAIGRWAARLLLYPATLYFVISAHTARRMSYQYLKRLRGRPAYWWHVFRHFHCFAATILDRVYLLTGAFQRFEIKFHHREILHQQVESGQGCILLGSHLGSFEVLRALGVTRAEFPLKVLMDVVHNENITRFLDALNPEIASTVIVPDRPDTLLKVKESLDAGFLVGTLGDRPTSDGKTAKCQFLGAPATFPIGAILIAAMMHCPVILFFGLYHGGNRYEIYFERFTEEIVLNRDRRAEDIQHWTQRYVDRLEHYARIAPYNWFNFYPFWD
;
A
#
# COMPACT_ATOMS: atom_id res chain seq x y z
N MET A 1 50.56 -0.89 -4.07
CA MET A 1 49.33 -0.75 -4.87
C MET A 1 48.16 -0.88 -3.92
N THR A 2 47.63 0.26 -3.53
CA THR A 2 46.58 0.38 -2.50
C THR A 2 45.23 0.31 -3.20
N VAL A 3 44.48 -0.76 -2.92
CA VAL A 3 43.10 -0.90 -3.43
C VAL A 3 42.22 0.07 -2.64
N VAL A 4 41.81 1.14 -3.30
CA VAL A 4 40.79 2.07 -2.79
C VAL A 4 39.45 1.34 -2.87
N ALA A 5 38.93 0.88 -1.72
CA ALA A 5 37.60 0.37 -1.58
C ALA A 5 36.60 1.53 -1.83
N ASP A 6 35.83 1.42 -2.88
CA ASP A 6 34.73 2.32 -3.20
C ASP A 6 33.59 2.14 -2.16
N LYS A 7 33.64 2.95 -1.11
CA LYS A 7 32.61 3.08 -0.08
C LYS A 7 31.67 4.18 -0.52
N THR A 8 30.62 3.91 -1.31
CA THR A 8 29.39 4.73 -1.34
C THR A 8 28.35 4.18 -2.31
N LEU A 9 27.81 3.00 -2.04
CA LEU A 9 26.46 2.67 -2.42
C LEU A 9 25.65 2.45 -1.14
N HIS A 10 25.43 3.51 -0.38
CA HIS A 10 24.35 3.52 0.60
C HIS A 10 23.04 3.34 -0.17
N THR A 11 22.44 2.17 -0.06
CA THR A 11 21.08 1.91 -0.48
C THR A 11 20.18 2.96 0.16
N ARG A 12 19.77 3.97 -0.63
CA ARG A 12 18.83 5.00 -0.16
C ARG A 12 17.52 4.29 0.17
N ARG A 13 17.16 4.26 1.44
CA ARG A 13 15.91 3.71 1.94
C ARG A 13 14.76 4.55 1.39
N TRP A 14 13.56 3.97 1.27
CA TRP A 14 12.38 4.73 0.82
C TRP A 14 12.08 5.92 1.76
N THR A 15 12.43 5.82 3.05
CA THR A 15 12.34 6.87 4.07
C THR A 15 13.26 8.07 3.79
N ASP A 16 14.33 7.88 3.01
CA ASP A 16 15.30 8.93 2.68
C ASP A 16 14.93 9.73 1.42
N LEU A 17 13.84 9.34 0.76
CA LEU A 17 13.37 10.01 -0.44
C LEU A 17 12.59 11.28 -0.05
N PRO A 18 13.01 12.48 -0.48
CA PRO A 18 12.30 13.70 -0.15
C PRO A 18 10.89 13.67 -0.76
N GLU A 19 9.91 14.11 0.03
CA GLU A 19 8.56 14.34 -0.43
C GLU A 19 8.57 15.40 -1.55
N ARG A 20 8.26 15.00 -2.79
CA ARG A 20 8.32 15.89 -3.97
C ARG A 20 6.98 16.61 -4.23
N GLY A 21 5.95 16.33 -3.47
CA GLY A 21 4.67 17.03 -3.54
C GLY A 21 4.74 18.35 -2.79
N THR A 22 4.83 19.48 -3.48
CA THR A 22 4.73 20.77 -2.79
C THR A 22 3.30 20.99 -2.31
N PRO A 23 3.09 21.61 -1.12
CA PRO A 23 1.74 21.94 -0.62
C PRO A 23 0.92 22.78 -1.62
N ALA A 24 1.60 23.58 -2.45
CA ALA A 24 0.94 24.36 -3.50
C ALA A 24 0.37 23.46 -4.62
N MET A 25 1.09 22.43 -5.03
CA MET A 25 0.62 21.47 -6.04
C MET A 25 -0.55 20.63 -5.53
N LEU A 26 -0.52 20.20 -4.26
CA LEU A 26 -1.64 19.48 -3.65
C LEU A 26 -2.90 20.37 -3.56
N ARG A 27 -2.74 21.63 -3.18
CA ARG A 27 -3.84 22.62 -3.17
C ARG A 27 -4.40 22.89 -4.57
N LEU A 28 -3.53 23.00 -5.58
CA LEU A 28 -3.96 23.16 -6.97
C LEU A 28 -4.75 21.96 -7.48
N ILE A 29 -4.27 20.74 -7.21
CA ILE A 29 -4.97 19.50 -7.56
C ILE A 29 -6.33 19.45 -6.86
N HIS A 30 -6.37 19.75 -5.57
CA HIS A 30 -7.61 19.77 -4.80
C HIS A 30 -8.60 20.83 -5.34
N TRP A 31 -8.15 22.07 -5.55
CA TRP A 31 -8.98 23.13 -6.12
C TRP A 31 -9.51 22.76 -7.50
N THR A 32 -8.65 22.25 -8.39
CA THR A 32 -9.08 21.80 -9.72
C THR A 32 -10.09 20.65 -9.63
N ALA A 33 -9.84 19.72 -8.73
CA ALA A 33 -10.73 18.58 -8.51
C ALA A 33 -12.11 18.99 -8.01
N THR A 34 -12.17 19.96 -7.09
CA THR A 34 -13.43 20.42 -6.47
C THR A 34 -14.16 21.47 -7.30
N ALA A 35 -13.44 22.45 -7.90
CA ALA A 35 -14.03 23.57 -8.63
C ALA A 35 -14.35 23.25 -10.09
N ILE A 36 -13.49 22.51 -10.80
CA ILE A 36 -13.65 22.23 -12.23
C ILE A 36 -14.16 20.81 -12.45
N GLY A 37 -13.83 19.88 -11.55
CA GLY A 37 -14.27 18.51 -11.59
C GLY A 37 -13.17 17.51 -11.96
N ARG A 38 -13.47 16.23 -11.73
CA ARG A 38 -12.52 15.11 -11.85
C ARG A 38 -11.91 14.96 -13.26
N TRP A 39 -12.68 15.17 -14.32
CA TRP A 39 -12.18 15.00 -15.69
C TRP A 39 -11.08 16.01 -16.03
N ALA A 40 -11.25 17.29 -15.65
CA ALA A 40 -10.25 18.32 -15.87
C ALA A 40 -9.01 18.08 -15.02
N ALA A 41 -9.16 17.71 -13.74
CA ALA A 41 -8.05 17.33 -12.89
C ALA A 41 -7.26 16.14 -13.49
N ARG A 42 -7.94 15.17 -14.08
CA ARG A 42 -7.29 14.04 -14.77
C ARG A 42 -6.51 14.44 -16.02
N LEU A 43 -6.98 15.42 -16.77
CA LEU A 43 -6.20 15.96 -17.90
C LEU A 43 -4.90 16.60 -17.43
N LEU A 44 -4.92 17.33 -16.30
CA LEU A 44 -3.71 17.90 -15.71
C LEU A 44 -2.71 16.86 -15.20
N LEU A 45 -3.15 15.63 -14.94
CA LEU A 45 -2.20 14.57 -14.58
C LEU A 45 -1.24 14.18 -15.69
N TYR A 46 -1.57 14.38 -16.98
CA TYR A 46 -0.67 14.03 -18.07
C TYR A 46 0.62 14.88 -18.08
N PRO A 47 0.55 16.22 -18.10
CA PRO A 47 1.77 17.03 -18.02
C PRO A 47 2.49 16.88 -16.67
N ALA A 48 1.76 16.73 -15.55
CA ALA A 48 2.37 16.46 -14.27
C ALA A 48 3.13 15.12 -14.25
N THR A 49 2.53 14.06 -14.78
CA THR A 49 3.18 12.75 -14.91
C THR A 49 4.44 12.85 -15.79
N LEU A 50 4.37 13.54 -16.92
CA LEU A 50 5.51 13.73 -17.80
C LEU A 50 6.66 14.44 -17.09
N TYR A 51 6.36 15.50 -16.35
CA TYR A 51 7.34 16.21 -15.53
C TYR A 51 8.04 15.26 -14.54
N PHE A 52 7.29 14.42 -13.80
CA PHE A 52 7.88 13.48 -12.85
C PHE A 52 8.67 12.37 -13.53
N VAL A 53 8.23 11.85 -14.67
CA VAL A 53 8.98 10.85 -15.46
C VAL A 53 10.31 11.41 -15.91
N ILE A 54 10.38 12.70 -16.28
CA ILE A 54 11.62 13.36 -16.69
C ILE A 54 12.51 13.67 -15.49
N SER A 55 11.97 14.26 -14.43
CA SER A 55 12.73 14.81 -13.29
C SER A 55 13.10 13.77 -12.23
N ALA A 56 12.30 12.69 -12.05
CA ALA A 56 12.49 11.71 -11.00
C ALA A 56 13.32 10.50 -11.48
N HIS A 57 14.61 10.69 -11.73
CA HIS A 57 15.49 9.67 -12.31
C HIS A 57 15.50 8.34 -11.54
N THR A 58 15.62 8.37 -10.21
CA THR A 58 15.62 7.16 -9.38
C THR A 58 14.29 6.41 -9.50
N ALA A 59 13.17 7.09 -9.28
CA ALA A 59 11.84 6.49 -9.38
C ALA A 59 11.57 5.90 -10.77
N ARG A 60 12.01 6.60 -11.84
CA ARG A 60 11.93 6.12 -13.22
C ARG A 60 12.73 4.82 -13.41
N ARG A 61 13.96 4.76 -12.90
CA ARG A 61 14.80 3.56 -12.96
C ARG A 61 14.15 2.39 -12.23
N MET A 62 13.61 2.62 -11.04
CA MET A 62 12.95 1.57 -10.24
C MET A 62 11.67 1.08 -10.92
N SER A 63 10.84 1.98 -11.42
CA SER A 63 9.66 1.63 -12.23
C SER A 63 10.04 0.79 -13.46
N TYR A 64 11.11 1.16 -14.17
CA TYR A 64 11.60 0.38 -15.31
C TYR A 64 12.05 -1.04 -14.89
N GLN A 65 12.81 -1.16 -13.78
CA GLN A 65 13.28 -2.46 -13.27
C GLN A 65 12.10 -3.36 -12.87
N TYR A 66 11.14 -2.83 -12.14
CA TYR A 66 9.91 -3.53 -11.79
C TYR A 66 9.19 -4.05 -13.03
N LEU A 67 8.87 -3.16 -13.96
CA LEU A 67 8.12 -3.51 -15.17
C LEU A 67 8.87 -4.48 -16.07
N LYS A 68 10.20 -4.40 -16.14
CA LYS A 68 11.04 -5.36 -16.85
C LYS A 68 10.92 -6.76 -16.24
N ARG A 69 11.02 -6.88 -14.90
CA ARG A 69 10.88 -8.16 -14.19
C ARG A 69 9.48 -8.74 -14.36
N LEU A 70 8.47 -7.94 -14.10
CA LEU A 70 7.07 -8.36 -14.21
C LEU A 70 6.72 -8.89 -15.60
N ARG A 71 7.24 -8.27 -16.66
CA ARG A 71 6.95 -8.63 -18.06
C ARG A 71 7.86 -9.71 -18.62
N GLY A 72 8.97 -10.04 -17.96
CA GLY A 72 10.02 -10.93 -18.50
C GLY A 72 10.72 -10.40 -19.75
N ARG A 73 10.52 -9.12 -20.12
CA ARG A 73 11.10 -8.44 -21.29
C ARG A 73 11.29 -6.96 -21.03
N PRO A 74 12.13 -6.25 -21.81
CA PRO A 74 12.36 -4.81 -21.62
C PRO A 74 11.06 -4.01 -21.59
N ALA A 75 11.02 -3.02 -20.71
CA ALA A 75 9.92 -2.05 -20.64
C ALA A 75 10.27 -0.84 -21.56
N TYR A 76 9.27 -0.27 -22.20
CA TYR A 76 9.43 0.97 -22.95
C TYR A 76 9.09 2.17 -22.06
N TRP A 77 9.50 3.39 -22.47
CA TRP A 77 9.24 4.62 -21.71
C TRP A 77 7.75 4.85 -21.43
N TRP A 78 6.85 4.49 -22.33
CA TRP A 78 5.40 4.64 -22.14
C TRP A 78 4.81 3.67 -21.09
N HIS A 79 5.47 2.52 -20.81
CA HIS A 79 5.09 1.67 -19.67
C HIS A 79 5.41 2.36 -18.35
N VAL A 80 6.59 3.01 -18.27
CA VAL A 80 6.99 3.80 -17.11
C VAL A 80 6.05 4.99 -16.92
N PHE A 81 5.73 5.70 -18.00
CA PHE A 81 4.75 6.79 -17.97
C PHE A 81 3.39 6.31 -17.43
N ARG A 82 2.88 5.20 -17.95
CA ARG A 82 1.61 4.61 -17.51
C ARG A 82 1.64 4.21 -16.04
N HIS A 83 2.76 3.70 -15.53
CA HIS A 83 2.92 3.35 -14.11
C HIS A 83 2.84 4.61 -13.23
N PHE A 84 3.57 5.67 -13.57
CA PHE A 84 3.48 6.96 -12.86
C PHE A 84 2.09 7.57 -12.96
N HIS A 85 1.46 7.50 -14.13
CA HIS A 85 0.11 8.03 -14.33
C HIS A 85 -0.94 7.27 -13.50
N CYS A 86 -0.84 5.93 -13.39
CA CYS A 86 -1.69 5.16 -12.50
C CYS A 86 -1.54 5.60 -11.05
N PHE A 87 -0.31 5.80 -10.56
CA PHE A 87 -0.06 6.33 -9.23
C PHE A 87 -0.70 7.71 -9.03
N ALA A 88 -0.43 8.66 -9.93
CA ALA A 88 -1.00 9.99 -9.86
C ALA A 88 -2.55 9.98 -9.89
N ALA A 89 -3.14 9.09 -10.69
CA ALA A 89 -4.58 8.93 -10.77
C ALA A 89 -5.19 8.40 -9.45
N THR A 90 -4.56 7.42 -8.82
CA THR A 90 -5.03 6.89 -7.52
C THR A 90 -4.88 7.93 -6.40
N ILE A 91 -3.84 8.74 -6.40
CA ILE A 91 -3.68 9.86 -5.46
C ILE A 91 -4.78 10.92 -5.66
N LEU A 92 -5.08 11.29 -6.90
CA LEU A 92 -6.20 12.20 -7.19
C LEU A 92 -7.53 11.62 -6.71
N ASP A 93 -7.79 10.34 -7.00
CA ASP A 93 -9.04 9.68 -6.66
C ASP A 93 -9.24 9.55 -5.13
N ARG A 94 -8.16 9.55 -4.32
CA ARG A 94 -8.25 9.62 -2.84
C ARG A 94 -9.04 10.81 -2.34
N VAL A 95 -8.89 11.98 -2.99
CA VAL A 95 -9.64 13.20 -2.62
C VAL A 95 -11.15 12.94 -2.66
N TYR A 96 -11.62 12.29 -3.71
CA TYR A 96 -13.04 11.98 -3.88
C TYR A 96 -13.51 10.84 -2.98
N LEU A 97 -12.68 9.83 -2.77
CA LEU A 97 -12.99 8.70 -1.90
C LEU A 97 -13.13 9.16 -0.44
N LEU A 98 -12.20 9.99 0.03
CA LEU A 98 -12.21 10.51 1.41
C LEU A 98 -13.33 11.53 1.68
N THR A 99 -13.83 12.21 0.65
CA THR A 99 -15.00 13.09 0.73
C THR A 99 -16.33 12.38 0.50
N GLY A 100 -16.33 11.04 0.43
CA GLY A 100 -17.56 10.25 0.29
C GLY A 100 -18.17 10.23 -1.12
N ALA A 101 -17.49 10.75 -2.14
CA ALA A 101 -18.00 10.80 -3.51
C ALA A 101 -17.88 9.45 -4.27
N PHE A 102 -18.28 8.35 -3.62
CA PHE A 102 -18.18 6.98 -4.16
C PHE A 102 -18.96 6.76 -5.44
N GLN A 103 -20.09 7.46 -5.61
CA GLN A 103 -20.92 7.38 -6.81
C GLN A 103 -20.19 7.77 -8.10
N ARG A 104 -19.02 8.38 -7.99
CA ARG A 104 -18.15 8.69 -9.12
C ARG A 104 -17.35 7.51 -9.62
N PHE A 105 -17.32 6.42 -8.86
CA PHE A 105 -16.50 5.24 -9.11
C PHE A 105 -17.34 4.00 -9.34
N GLU A 106 -16.91 3.19 -10.27
CA GLU A 106 -17.36 1.82 -10.47
C GLU A 106 -16.46 0.90 -9.64
N ILE A 107 -16.97 0.48 -8.48
CA ILE A 107 -16.22 -0.37 -7.54
C ILE A 107 -16.83 -1.75 -7.56
N LYS A 108 -16.07 -2.72 -8.05
CA LYS A 108 -16.47 -4.13 -8.08
C LYS A 108 -15.75 -4.88 -6.96
N PHE A 109 -16.49 -5.69 -6.22
CA PHE A 109 -15.95 -6.52 -5.15
C PHE A 109 -15.89 -7.98 -5.59
N HIS A 110 -14.78 -8.63 -5.25
CA HIS A 110 -14.58 -10.06 -5.40
C HIS A 110 -14.41 -10.68 -4.02
N HIS A 111 -15.18 -11.73 -3.75
CA HIS A 111 -15.19 -12.45 -2.48
C HIS A 111 -15.51 -11.57 -1.26
N ARG A 112 -16.44 -10.61 -1.45
CA ARG A 112 -16.90 -9.72 -0.36
C ARG A 112 -17.50 -10.50 0.81
N GLU A 113 -18.08 -11.66 0.55
CA GLU A 113 -18.63 -12.59 1.52
C GLU A 113 -17.62 -12.99 2.60
N ILE A 114 -16.31 -13.08 2.28
CA ILE A 114 -15.25 -13.36 3.25
C ILE A 114 -15.20 -12.28 4.34
N LEU A 115 -15.29 -11.02 3.91
CA LEU A 115 -15.28 -9.89 4.83
C LEU A 115 -16.56 -9.83 5.69
N HIS A 116 -17.73 -10.06 5.08
CA HIS A 116 -19.01 -10.08 5.79
C HIS A 116 -19.04 -11.18 6.84
N GLN A 117 -18.65 -12.40 6.50
CA GLN A 117 -18.57 -13.52 7.45
C GLN A 117 -17.64 -13.21 8.63
N GLN A 118 -16.50 -12.53 8.35
CA GLN A 118 -15.57 -12.13 9.41
C GLN A 118 -16.18 -11.10 10.36
N VAL A 119 -16.87 -10.10 9.82
CA VAL A 119 -17.57 -9.09 10.64
C VAL A 119 -18.72 -9.71 11.43
N GLU A 120 -19.52 -10.57 10.83
CA GLU A 120 -20.64 -11.27 11.46
C GLU A 120 -20.19 -12.20 12.58
N SER A 121 -18.99 -12.79 12.47
CA SER A 121 -18.42 -13.62 13.55
C SER A 121 -18.10 -12.83 14.82
N GLY A 122 -18.02 -11.50 14.74
CA GLY A 122 -17.60 -10.64 15.84
C GLY A 122 -16.10 -10.74 16.18
N GLN A 123 -15.35 -11.59 15.48
CA GLN A 123 -13.92 -11.77 15.69
C GLN A 123 -13.13 -10.76 14.88
N GLY A 124 -12.27 -9.97 15.53
CA GLY A 124 -11.34 -9.09 14.85
C GLY A 124 -10.32 -9.87 14.01
N CYS A 125 -9.84 -9.28 12.91
CA CYS A 125 -8.80 -9.87 12.05
C CYS A 125 -7.80 -8.84 11.55
N ILE A 126 -6.64 -9.31 11.09
CA ILE A 126 -5.71 -8.48 10.34
C ILE A 126 -6.12 -8.46 8.86
N LEU A 127 -6.31 -7.26 8.31
CA LEU A 127 -6.42 -7.04 6.87
C LEU A 127 -5.04 -6.69 6.32
N LEU A 128 -4.38 -7.64 5.67
CA LEU A 128 -3.04 -7.48 5.13
C LEU A 128 -3.10 -7.11 3.65
N GLY A 129 -2.70 -5.90 3.34
CA GLY A 129 -2.62 -5.38 1.97
C GLY A 129 -1.21 -5.00 1.55
N SER A 130 -1.12 -4.21 0.48
CA SER A 130 0.12 -3.70 -0.09
C SER A 130 -0.09 -2.35 -0.76
N HIS A 131 1.01 -1.67 -1.15
CA HIS A 131 0.94 -0.47 -1.99
C HIS A 131 0.59 -0.80 -3.47
N LEU A 132 -0.27 -1.78 -3.66
CA LEU A 132 -0.80 -2.20 -4.95
C LEU A 132 -2.20 -1.61 -5.15
N GLY A 133 -2.31 -0.61 -6.04
CA GLY A 133 -3.56 0.09 -6.30
C GLY A 133 -3.94 1.06 -5.19
N SER A 134 -5.17 1.01 -4.70
CA SER A 134 -5.68 1.96 -3.71
C SER A 134 -6.18 1.28 -2.44
N PHE A 135 -5.39 1.37 -1.38
CA PHE A 135 -5.81 1.05 -0.02
C PHE A 135 -6.95 1.96 0.46
N GLU A 136 -6.95 3.21 0.04
CA GLU A 136 -7.92 4.21 0.49
C GLU A 136 -9.35 3.87 0.10
N VAL A 137 -9.57 3.08 -0.96
CA VAL A 137 -10.92 2.64 -1.33
C VAL A 137 -11.53 1.83 -0.18
N LEU A 138 -10.77 0.90 0.40
CA LEU A 138 -11.25 0.09 1.53
C LEU A 138 -11.46 0.93 2.79
N ARG A 139 -10.49 1.80 3.11
CA ARG A 139 -10.53 2.69 4.27
C ARG A 139 -11.74 3.62 4.21
N ALA A 140 -11.96 4.23 3.06
CA ALA A 140 -13.09 5.12 2.86
C ALA A 140 -14.44 4.38 2.94
N LEU A 141 -14.55 3.15 2.43
CA LEU A 141 -15.76 2.34 2.55
C LEU A 141 -16.04 1.95 4.00
N GLY A 142 -15.03 1.50 4.74
CA GLY A 142 -15.18 1.12 6.14
C GLY A 142 -15.65 2.27 7.02
N VAL A 143 -15.06 3.45 6.85
CA VAL A 143 -15.37 4.62 7.67
C VAL A 143 -16.61 5.37 7.19
N THR A 144 -16.64 5.76 5.91
CA THR A 144 -17.69 6.66 5.40
C THR A 144 -19.05 5.95 5.22
N ARG A 145 -19.05 4.65 4.92
CA ARG A 145 -20.28 3.86 4.82
C ARG A 145 -20.56 3.03 6.06
N ALA A 146 -19.66 3.03 7.05
CA ALA A 146 -19.75 2.20 8.25
C ALA A 146 -20.06 0.71 7.95
N GLU A 147 -19.61 0.21 6.80
CA GLU A 147 -19.88 -1.16 6.37
C GLU A 147 -19.18 -2.20 7.25
N PHE A 148 -18.07 -1.82 7.89
CA PHE A 148 -17.31 -2.66 8.82
C PHE A 148 -16.42 -1.82 9.74
N PRO A 149 -16.17 -2.27 10.99
CA PRO A 149 -15.32 -1.57 11.93
C PRO A 149 -13.85 -1.70 11.52
N LEU A 150 -13.23 -0.60 11.11
CA LEU A 150 -11.85 -0.60 10.59
C LEU A 150 -10.94 0.31 11.42
N LYS A 151 -9.79 -0.21 11.82
CA LYS A 151 -8.61 0.56 12.24
C LYS A 151 -7.48 0.32 11.25
N VAL A 152 -6.51 1.25 11.18
CA VAL A 152 -5.41 1.18 10.23
C VAL A 152 -4.09 1.40 10.93
N LEU A 153 -3.21 0.42 10.90
CA LEU A 153 -1.84 0.54 11.38
C LEU A 153 -0.98 1.13 10.26
N MET A 154 -0.64 2.42 10.35
CA MET A 154 0.15 3.11 9.33
C MET A 154 1.07 4.17 9.93
N ASP A 155 2.26 4.29 9.34
CA ASP A 155 3.20 5.35 9.66
C ASP A 155 2.74 6.67 9.01
N VAL A 156 2.50 7.68 9.85
CA VAL A 156 2.08 9.02 9.43
C VAL A 156 3.25 10.00 9.32
N VAL A 157 4.44 9.62 9.80
CA VAL A 157 5.59 10.55 9.92
C VAL A 157 6.25 10.81 8.57
N HIS A 158 6.36 9.78 7.72
CA HIS A 158 7.13 9.88 6.47
C HIS A 158 6.40 10.58 5.31
N ASN A 159 5.10 10.89 5.43
CA ASN A 159 4.30 11.58 4.42
C ASN A 159 3.43 12.68 5.04
N GLU A 160 4.01 13.49 5.91
CA GLU A 160 3.27 14.47 6.73
C GLU A 160 2.37 15.40 5.92
N ASN A 161 2.83 15.94 4.79
CA ASN A 161 2.05 16.90 4.02
C ASN A 161 0.83 16.26 3.36
N ILE A 162 1.00 15.07 2.79
CA ILE A 162 -0.11 14.32 2.18
C ILE A 162 -1.06 13.83 3.29
N THR A 163 -0.53 13.27 4.37
CA THR A 163 -1.32 12.76 5.49
C THR A 163 -2.13 13.88 6.14
N ARG A 164 -1.51 15.02 6.51
CA ARG A 164 -2.24 16.18 7.07
C ARG A 164 -3.32 16.71 6.12
N PHE A 165 -3.04 16.73 4.82
CA PHE A 165 -4.02 17.15 3.82
C PHE A 165 -5.21 16.17 3.76
N LEU A 166 -4.96 14.87 3.76
CA LEU A 166 -5.99 13.84 3.71
C LEU A 166 -6.81 13.78 5.01
N ASP A 167 -6.16 13.93 6.17
CA ASP A 167 -6.80 13.97 7.48
C ASP A 167 -7.70 15.22 7.64
N ALA A 168 -7.29 16.35 7.05
CA ALA A 168 -8.12 17.55 7.00
C ALA A 168 -9.37 17.40 6.12
N LEU A 169 -9.34 16.49 5.12
CA LEU A 169 -10.51 16.17 4.29
C LEU A 169 -11.54 15.31 5.04
N ASN A 170 -11.10 14.44 5.93
CA ASN A 170 -11.99 13.60 6.72
C ASN A 170 -11.37 13.23 8.08
N PRO A 171 -11.70 13.99 9.16
CA PRO A 171 -11.19 13.74 10.52
C PRO A 171 -11.63 12.39 11.10
N GLU A 172 -12.76 11.83 10.70
CA GLU A 172 -13.21 10.50 11.16
C GLU A 172 -12.26 9.41 10.67
N ILE A 173 -11.79 9.55 9.44
CA ILE A 173 -10.78 8.65 8.89
C ILE A 173 -9.47 8.77 9.66
N ALA A 174 -9.06 9.99 10.04
CA ALA A 174 -7.87 10.20 10.86
C ALA A 174 -7.95 9.46 12.21
N SER A 175 -9.13 9.43 12.83
CA SER A 175 -9.35 8.75 14.13
C SER A 175 -9.23 7.23 14.08
N THR A 176 -9.21 6.63 12.88
CA THR A 176 -9.02 5.18 12.72
C THR A 176 -7.55 4.75 12.75
N VAL A 177 -6.61 5.69 12.75
CA VAL A 177 -5.19 5.39 12.63
C VAL A 177 -4.59 4.96 13.96
N ILE A 178 -3.91 3.81 13.93
CA ILE A 178 -2.99 3.36 14.98
C ILE A 178 -1.57 3.66 14.47
N VAL A 179 -0.82 4.47 15.20
CA VAL A 179 0.56 4.81 14.82
C VAL A 179 1.50 3.70 15.26
N PRO A 180 2.33 3.12 14.35
CA PRO A 180 3.35 2.14 14.74
C PRO A 180 4.46 2.77 15.61
N ASP A 181 5.31 1.91 16.16
CA ASP A 181 6.53 2.30 16.90
C ASP A 181 6.27 3.14 18.17
N ARG A 182 5.03 3.08 18.73
CA ARG A 182 4.71 3.60 20.05
C ARG A 182 4.64 2.46 21.07
N PRO A 183 4.97 2.71 22.36
CA PRO A 183 4.90 1.68 23.39
C PRO A 183 3.53 1.00 23.53
N ASP A 184 2.46 1.72 23.23
CA ASP A 184 1.06 1.28 23.35
C ASP A 184 0.48 0.71 22.03
N THR A 185 1.25 0.66 20.94
CA THR A 185 0.77 0.22 19.62
C THR A 185 0.17 -1.19 19.67
N LEU A 186 0.91 -2.15 20.21
CA LEU A 186 0.44 -3.55 20.28
C LEU A 186 -0.78 -3.72 21.18
N LEU A 187 -0.88 -2.94 22.26
CA LEU A 187 -2.05 -2.92 23.13
C LEU A 187 -3.27 -2.40 22.36
N LYS A 188 -3.15 -1.29 21.64
CA LYS A 188 -4.23 -0.73 20.82
C LYS A 188 -4.68 -1.66 19.71
N VAL A 189 -3.74 -2.39 19.08
CA VAL A 189 -4.06 -3.43 18.09
C VAL A 189 -4.87 -4.55 18.77
N LYS A 190 -4.41 -5.04 19.92
CA LYS A 190 -5.10 -6.10 20.69
C LYS A 190 -6.51 -5.67 21.09
N GLU A 191 -6.65 -4.50 21.72
CA GLU A 191 -7.95 -3.95 22.12
C GLU A 191 -8.91 -3.79 20.94
N SER A 192 -8.39 -3.35 19.79
CA SER A 192 -9.19 -3.23 18.56
C SER A 192 -9.68 -4.59 18.07
N LEU A 193 -8.78 -5.58 18.00
CA LEU A 193 -9.14 -6.95 17.58
C LEU A 193 -10.14 -7.61 18.55
N ASP A 194 -9.95 -7.44 19.87
CA ASP A 194 -10.86 -7.97 20.90
C ASP A 194 -12.25 -7.32 20.84
N ALA A 195 -12.32 -6.07 20.39
CA ALA A 195 -13.57 -5.35 20.13
C ALA A 195 -14.20 -5.66 18.74
N GLY A 196 -13.66 -6.65 18.00
CA GLY A 196 -14.17 -7.07 16.69
C GLY A 196 -13.78 -6.17 15.52
N PHE A 197 -12.83 -5.23 15.70
CA PHE A 197 -12.36 -4.40 14.61
C PHE A 197 -11.45 -5.19 13.66
N LEU A 198 -11.53 -4.82 12.38
CA LEU A 198 -10.56 -5.20 11.37
C LEU A 198 -9.37 -4.24 11.45
N VAL A 199 -8.14 -4.75 11.55
CA VAL A 199 -6.94 -3.93 11.63
C VAL A 199 -6.16 -4.04 10.33
N GLY A 200 -6.26 -3.00 9.49
CA GLY A 200 -5.59 -2.94 8.18
C GLY A 200 -4.13 -2.54 8.30
N THR A 201 -3.25 -3.23 7.59
CA THR A 201 -1.83 -2.87 7.47
C THR A 201 -1.28 -3.26 6.10
N LEU A 202 -0.17 -2.63 5.70
CA LEU A 202 0.51 -2.93 4.44
C LEU A 202 1.82 -3.68 4.72
N GLY A 203 2.05 -4.78 4.00
CA GLY A 203 3.14 -5.72 4.26
C GLY A 203 4.27 -5.69 3.21
N ASP A 204 4.34 -4.68 2.34
CA ASP A 204 5.27 -4.69 1.21
C ASP A 204 6.42 -3.67 1.30
N ARG A 205 6.47 -2.80 2.31
CA ARG A 205 7.56 -1.85 2.51
C ARG A 205 8.21 -2.02 3.87
N PRO A 206 9.54 -2.29 3.93
CA PRO A 206 10.24 -2.35 5.19
C PRO A 206 10.37 -0.95 5.81
N THR A 207 10.12 -0.84 7.11
CA THR A 207 10.47 0.35 7.90
C THR A 207 11.98 0.39 8.15
N SER A 208 12.53 1.57 8.55
CA SER A 208 13.97 1.77 8.71
C SER A 208 14.64 0.74 9.62
N ASP A 209 13.98 0.33 10.69
CA ASP A 209 14.51 -0.59 11.71
C ASP A 209 13.72 -1.91 11.78
N GLY A 210 12.81 -2.13 10.81
CA GLY A 210 11.95 -3.31 10.77
C GLY A 210 12.70 -4.58 10.43
N LYS A 211 12.35 -5.68 11.10
CA LYS A 211 12.84 -7.02 10.75
C LYS A 211 12.28 -7.44 9.39
N THR A 212 13.11 -8.12 8.62
CA THR A 212 12.79 -8.50 7.23
C THR A 212 13.09 -9.96 6.96
N ALA A 213 12.48 -10.50 5.90
CA ALA A 213 12.78 -11.80 5.30
C ALA A 213 13.10 -11.64 3.81
N LYS A 214 13.99 -12.51 3.30
CA LYS A 214 14.31 -12.56 1.86
C LYS A 214 13.33 -13.51 1.16
N CYS A 215 12.53 -12.99 0.25
CA CYS A 215 11.54 -13.74 -0.51
C CYS A 215 11.86 -13.70 -2.01
N GLN A 216 11.38 -14.70 -2.74
CA GLN A 216 11.40 -14.68 -4.20
C GLN A 216 10.23 -13.82 -4.68
N PHE A 217 10.53 -12.79 -5.47
CA PHE A 217 9.52 -11.90 -6.04
C PHE A 217 9.89 -11.49 -7.46
N LEU A 218 9.01 -11.76 -8.41
CA LEU A 218 9.21 -11.51 -9.84
C LEU A 218 10.54 -12.10 -10.37
N GLY A 219 10.83 -13.32 -9.94
CA GLY A 219 12.00 -14.09 -10.38
C GLY A 219 13.35 -13.65 -9.79
N ALA A 220 13.36 -12.89 -8.69
CA ALA A 220 14.58 -12.52 -7.99
C ALA A 220 14.36 -12.41 -6.47
N PRO A 221 15.42 -12.61 -5.66
CA PRO A 221 15.36 -12.36 -4.24
C PRO A 221 15.05 -10.86 -3.96
N ALA A 222 14.14 -10.63 -3.04
CA ALA A 222 13.77 -9.30 -2.58
C ALA A 222 13.49 -9.32 -1.07
N THR A 223 13.64 -8.17 -0.42
CA THR A 223 13.52 -8.06 1.03
C THR A 223 12.16 -7.51 1.41
N PHE A 224 11.38 -8.31 2.17
CA PHE A 224 10.06 -7.95 2.66
C PHE A 224 10.02 -7.78 4.18
N PRO A 225 9.21 -6.83 4.71
CA PRO A 225 9.01 -6.69 6.15
C PRO A 225 8.21 -7.88 6.70
N ILE A 226 8.55 -8.29 7.93
CA ILE A 226 7.84 -9.38 8.62
C ILE A 226 6.91 -8.86 9.73
N GLY A 227 6.82 -7.54 9.92
CA GLY A 227 6.08 -6.93 11.03
C GLY A 227 4.61 -7.36 11.08
N ALA A 228 3.91 -7.33 9.95
CA ALA A 228 2.51 -7.75 9.88
C ALA A 228 2.32 -9.24 10.23
N ILE A 229 3.22 -10.11 9.77
CA ILE A 229 3.21 -11.54 10.09
C ILE A 229 3.43 -11.76 11.61
N LEU A 230 4.38 -11.03 12.21
CA LEU A 230 4.65 -11.12 13.65
C LEU A 230 3.49 -10.60 14.49
N ILE A 231 2.86 -9.50 14.09
CA ILE A 231 1.68 -8.96 14.79
C ILE A 231 0.53 -9.98 14.73
N ALA A 232 0.22 -10.51 13.55
CA ALA A 232 -0.84 -11.49 13.39
C ALA A 232 -0.59 -12.76 14.23
N ALA A 233 0.67 -13.25 14.24
CA ALA A 233 1.04 -14.39 15.06
C ALA A 233 0.92 -14.13 16.58
N MET A 234 1.28 -12.93 17.04
CA MET A 234 1.15 -12.55 18.46
C MET A 234 -0.31 -12.35 18.89
N MET A 235 -1.16 -11.91 17.98
CA MET A 235 -2.58 -11.64 18.25
C MET A 235 -3.45 -12.88 18.14
N HIS A 236 -2.93 -14.00 17.62
CA HIS A 236 -3.67 -15.25 17.40
C HIS A 236 -5.00 -15.02 16.67
N CYS A 237 -4.99 -14.24 15.61
CA CYS A 237 -6.19 -13.83 14.90
C CYS A 237 -6.13 -14.20 13.41
N PRO A 238 -7.29 -14.29 12.75
CA PRO A 238 -7.38 -14.51 11.32
C PRO A 238 -6.68 -13.40 10.52
N VAL A 239 -6.16 -13.77 9.35
CA VAL A 239 -5.60 -12.85 8.37
C VAL A 239 -6.36 -12.96 7.07
N ILE A 240 -6.85 -11.84 6.57
CA ILE A 240 -7.48 -11.70 5.28
C ILE A 240 -6.60 -10.78 4.43
N LEU A 241 -6.25 -11.22 3.22
CA LEU A 241 -5.58 -10.36 2.26
C LEU A 241 -6.60 -9.49 1.55
N PHE A 242 -6.18 -8.26 1.22
CA PHE A 242 -6.98 -7.42 0.34
C PHE A 242 -6.11 -6.69 -0.69
N PHE A 243 -6.65 -6.53 -1.89
CA PHE A 243 -5.99 -5.82 -2.98
C PHE A 243 -7.01 -4.94 -3.71
N GLY A 244 -6.77 -3.62 -3.75
CA GLY A 244 -7.66 -2.65 -4.39
C GLY A 244 -7.11 -2.19 -5.73
N LEU A 245 -7.39 -2.93 -6.82
CA LEU A 245 -6.81 -2.70 -8.13
C LEU A 245 -7.51 -1.56 -8.88
N TYR A 246 -6.72 -0.66 -9.46
CA TYR A 246 -7.17 0.40 -10.33
C TYR A 246 -7.05 -0.01 -11.80
N HIS A 247 -8.16 -0.05 -12.53
CA HIS A 247 -8.24 -0.46 -13.93
C HIS A 247 -8.31 0.71 -14.93
N GLY A 248 -8.09 1.93 -14.45
CA GLY A 248 -8.20 3.13 -15.29
C GLY A 248 -9.60 3.75 -15.26
N GLY A 249 -9.69 5.00 -15.73
CA GLY A 249 -10.96 5.72 -15.66
C GLY A 249 -11.45 5.93 -14.23
N ASN A 250 -12.60 5.38 -13.91
CA ASN A 250 -13.21 5.37 -12.57
C ASN A 250 -13.38 3.97 -12.00
N ARG A 251 -12.72 2.96 -12.56
CA ARG A 251 -12.93 1.55 -12.23
C ARG A 251 -11.92 1.04 -11.23
N TYR A 252 -12.45 0.44 -10.15
CA TYR A 252 -11.69 -0.25 -9.12
C TYR A 252 -12.24 -1.65 -8.92
N GLU A 253 -11.36 -2.62 -8.72
CA GLU A 253 -11.71 -3.97 -8.31
C GLU A 253 -11.04 -4.29 -6.99
N ILE A 254 -11.82 -4.71 -6.00
CA ILE A 254 -11.34 -5.03 -4.66
C ILE A 254 -11.47 -6.53 -4.45
N TYR A 255 -10.37 -7.16 -4.14
CA TYR A 255 -10.27 -8.60 -3.90
C TYR A 255 -10.01 -8.86 -2.43
N PHE A 256 -10.76 -9.79 -1.85
CA PHE A 256 -10.52 -10.33 -0.53
C PHE A 256 -10.16 -11.80 -0.63
N GLU A 257 -9.17 -12.25 0.15
CA GLU A 257 -8.76 -13.65 0.22
C GLU A 257 -8.51 -14.06 1.66
N ARG A 258 -9.11 -15.16 2.09
CA ARG A 258 -8.79 -15.76 3.37
C ARG A 258 -7.37 -16.33 3.32
N PHE A 259 -6.46 -15.72 4.07
CA PHE A 259 -5.04 -16.12 4.05
C PHE A 259 -4.79 -17.26 5.03
N THR A 260 -5.25 -17.10 6.27
CA THR A 260 -5.20 -18.12 7.31
C THR A 260 -6.11 -17.75 8.47
N GLU A 261 -6.56 -18.75 9.23
CA GLU A 261 -7.27 -18.52 10.51
C GLU A 261 -6.30 -18.08 11.61
N GLU A 262 -5.05 -18.55 11.57
CA GLU A 262 -4.00 -18.17 12.50
C GLU A 262 -2.63 -18.34 11.89
N ILE A 263 -1.69 -17.48 12.25
CA ILE A 263 -0.26 -17.64 11.94
C ILE A 263 0.42 -18.28 13.13
N VAL A 264 0.78 -19.55 12.99
CA VAL A 264 1.52 -20.30 14.01
C VAL A 264 3.02 -20.23 13.73
N LEU A 265 3.79 -19.83 14.75
CA LEU A 265 5.26 -19.78 14.70
C LEU A 265 5.83 -20.75 15.73
N ASN A 266 6.32 -21.89 15.27
CA ASN A 266 6.91 -22.91 16.13
C ASN A 266 8.24 -22.42 16.70
N ARG A 267 8.48 -22.58 17.98
CA ARG A 267 9.67 -22.10 18.67
C ARG A 267 10.97 -22.59 18.01
N ASP A 268 11.03 -23.86 17.64
CA ASP A 268 12.22 -24.53 17.08
C ASP A 268 12.46 -24.21 15.60
N ARG A 269 11.44 -23.75 14.86
CA ARG A 269 11.49 -23.41 13.44
C ARG A 269 10.99 -22.00 13.14
N ARG A 270 11.07 -21.12 14.12
CA ARG A 270 10.48 -19.77 14.03
C ARG A 270 10.92 -19.00 12.78
N ALA A 271 12.19 -19.07 12.41
CA ALA A 271 12.72 -18.36 11.25
C ALA A 271 12.14 -18.92 9.94
N GLU A 272 12.03 -20.26 9.84
CA GLU A 272 11.47 -20.94 8.69
C GLU A 272 9.98 -20.64 8.54
N ASP A 273 9.23 -20.67 9.64
CA ASP A 273 7.79 -20.36 9.66
C ASP A 273 7.55 -18.91 9.22
N ILE A 274 8.34 -17.94 9.72
CA ILE A 274 8.26 -16.55 9.30
C ILE A 274 8.56 -16.42 7.79
N GLN A 275 9.61 -17.08 7.32
CA GLN A 275 9.97 -17.10 5.91
C GLN A 275 8.84 -17.69 5.05
N HIS A 276 8.25 -18.80 5.49
CA HIS A 276 7.13 -19.46 4.80
C HIS A 276 5.89 -18.54 4.69
N TRP A 277 5.44 -17.96 5.79
CA TRP A 277 4.29 -17.07 5.79
C TRP A 277 4.53 -15.80 4.97
N THR A 278 5.73 -15.22 5.07
CA THR A 278 6.08 -14.06 4.28
C THR A 278 6.10 -14.39 2.79
N GLN A 279 6.68 -15.54 2.38
CA GLN A 279 6.70 -15.96 0.99
C GLN A 279 5.28 -16.19 0.45
N ARG A 280 4.40 -16.84 1.20
CA ARG A 280 2.99 -17.01 0.80
C ARG A 280 2.30 -15.68 0.53
N TYR A 281 2.52 -14.66 1.37
CA TYR A 281 2.00 -13.31 1.13
C TYR A 281 2.60 -12.71 -0.15
N VAL A 282 3.91 -12.83 -0.35
CA VAL A 282 4.62 -12.32 -1.51
C VAL A 282 4.13 -12.97 -2.81
N ASP A 283 3.84 -14.28 -2.79
CA ASP A 283 3.27 -14.99 -3.94
C ASP A 283 1.89 -14.41 -4.34
N ARG A 284 1.07 -14.04 -3.36
CA ARG A 284 -0.23 -13.38 -3.63
C ARG A 284 -0.04 -11.95 -4.15
N LEU A 285 0.90 -11.19 -3.59
CA LEU A 285 1.26 -9.87 -4.12
C LEU A 285 1.74 -9.96 -5.59
N GLU A 286 2.59 -10.94 -5.91
CA GLU A 286 3.05 -11.18 -7.28
C GLU A 286 1.88 -11.49 -8.23
N HIS A 287 0.96 -12.35 -7.80
CA HIS A 287 -0.22 -12.69 -8.58
C HIS A 287 -1.02 -11.43 -8.98
N TYR A 288 -1.35 -10.57 -8.01
CA TYR A 288 -2.12 -9.36 -8.29
C TYR A 288 -1.33 -8.27 -9.02
N ALA A 289 -0.01 -8.20 -8.80
CA ALA A 289 0.86 -7.35 -9.59
C ALA A 289 0.87 -7.75 -11.07
N ARG A 290 0.75 -9.04 -11.39
CA ARG A 290 0.63 -9.54 -12.77
C ARG A 290 -0.74 -9.22 -13.39
N ILE A 291 -1.83 -9.25 -12.61
CA ILE A 291 -3.18 -8.84 -13.05
C ILE A 291 -3.22 -7.34 -13.36
N ALA A 292 -2.63 -6.50 -12.50
CA ALA A 292 -2.61 -5.06 -12.65
C ALA A 292 -1.17 -4.50 -12.68
N PRO A 293 -0.46 -4.63 -13.82
CA PRO A 293 0.97 -4.37 -13.94
C PRO A 293 1.44 -2.96 -13.54
N TYR A 294 0.56 -1.98 -13.58
CA TYR A 294 0.87 -0.58 -13.31
C TYR A 294 0.40 -0.11 -11.94
N ASN A 295 0.00 -1.05 -11.06
CA ASN A 295 -0.61 -0.72 -9.78
C ASN A 295 0.34 -0.84 -8.58
N TRP A 296 1.46 -1.56 -8.66
CA TRP A 296 2.39 -1.66 -7.53
C TRP A 296 3.32 -0.45 -7.47
N PHE A 297 2.99 0.50 -6.62
CA PHE A 297 3.61 1.82 -6.56
C PHE A 297 4.92 1.82 -5.77
N ASN A 298 5.86 0.99 -6.22
CA ASN A 298 7.21 0.94 -5.68
C ASN A 298 8.18 1.70 -6.58
N PHE A 299 8.63 2.88 -6.11
CA PHE A 299 9.51 3.79 -6.84
C PHE A 299 10.88 3.96 -6.17
N TYR A 300 11.25 3.04 -5.29
CA TYR A 300 12.54 2.99 -4.61
C TYR A 300 13.27 1.68 -4.92
N PRO A 301 14.60 1.57 -4.64
CA PRO A 301 15.35 0.31 -4.79
C PRO A 301 14.73 -0.80 -3.95
N PHE A 302 14.37 -1.89 -4.57
CA PHE A 302 13.68 -3.02 -3.93
C PHE A 302 14.44 -4.33 -4.08
N TRP A 303 15.08 -4.53 -5.22
CA TRP A 303 15.97 -5.65 -5.51
C TRP A 303 17.41 -5.14 -5.46
N ASP A 304 18.13 -5.51 -4.43
CA ASP A 304 19.57 -5.25 -4.26
C ASP A 304 20.37 -6.55 -4.28
#